data_9d36ccedbf186c59ba6feee776158bda
#
_entry.id   9d36ccedbf186c59ba6feee776158bda
#
_cell.length_a   1.000
_cell.length_b   1.000
_cell.length_c   1.000
_cell.angle_alpha   90.00
_cell.angle_beta   90.00
_cell.angle_gamma   90.00
#
_symmetry.space_group_name_H-M   'P 1'
#
loop_
_entity.id
_entity.type
_entity.pdbx_description
1 polymer ?
#
loop_
_entity_poly.entity_id
_entity_poly.type
_entity_poly.pdbx_seq_one_letter_code
_entity_poly.pdbx_strand_id
1 'polypeptide(L)'
;IISVFTRLAEKFISVHHSDPFENKRVLMETLSIRWLDSSFNKHYGKMLKVIEQQKMLQENYYRGHMMNILDVTFATYRQKEIKYSRLTVGFIKYFILHILDIYIKLAIDSRIRNRKYEFILLNEVTGLINSSPGLFKDEPLIMLYYHELMLALNEDEGSYFKLVEFKNKMIDELDPIELFNVYILMGNFCIFMQDRGEKRFYDEKFRLDKEFIARNVFSVVQFIQYQVFIAVFVNAVSVKEHKWALRFIESNEQMLDPAAKKYTTSYCMAEYYFSLGNYSEALKQLSKVNFEFSQLKQLEKNLKLKMYFDSAAYESAFSMLDASKKQLAREKEMSQKIKDLHQRFLKYYEILLKAESSGSRLSGTDISELQNRIKKEENFSNKQWLLSKLAKTESHTR
;
A
#
# COMPACT_ATOMS: atom_id res chain seq x y z
N ILE A 1 -16.57 -2.01 52.00
CA ILE A 1 -15.19 -1.45 52.04
C ILE A 1 -14.43 -1.79 50.80
N ILE A 2 -14.34 -3.07 50.35
CA ILE A 2 -13.59 -3.49 49.18
C ILE A 2 -14.08 -2.77 47.89
N SER A 3 -15.40 -2.66 47.68
CA SER A 3 -15.96 -1.98 46.51
C SER A 3 -15.67 -0.48 46.48
N VAL A 4 -15.62 0.15 47.64
CA VAL A 4 -15.26 1.56 47.77
C VAL A 4 -13.77 1.76 47.48
N PHE A 5 -12.91 0.88 48.00
CA PHE A 5 -11.48 0.90 47.71
C PHE A 5 -11.21 0.72 46.21
N THR A 6 -11.83 -0.26 45.59
CA THR A 6 -11.67 -0.48 44.14
C THR A 6 -12.06 0.74 43.33
N ARG A 7 -13.22 1.37 43.65
CA ARG A 7 -13.68 2.58 42.94
C ARG A 7 -12.73 3.78 43.14
N LEU A 8 -12.18 3.94 44.34
CA LEU A 8 -11.21 5.00 44.63
C LEU A 8 -9.88 4.78 43.92
N ALA A 9 -9.42 3.51 43.89
CA ALA A 9 -8.22 3.13 43.15
C ALA A 9 -8.40 3.34 41.63
N GLU A 10 -9.53 2.97 41.05
CA GLU A 10 -9.84 3.25 39.63
C GLU A 10 -9.80 4.75 39.32
N LYS A 11 -10.41 5.59 40.14
CA LYS A 11 -10.36 7.04 39.96
C LYS A 11 -8.95 7.60 40.04
N PHE A 12 -8.17 7.17 41.02
CA PHE A 12 -6.79 7.61 41.20
C PHE A 12 -5.92 7.22 39.98
N ILE A 13 -6.02 5.97 39.53
CA ILE A 13 -5.25 5.46 38.39
C ILE A 13 -5.66 6.18 37.10
N SER A 14 -6.96 6.44 36.90
CA SER A 14 -7.46 7.12 35.70
C SER A 14 -7.00 8.57 35.56
N VAL A 15 -6.59 9.22 36.64
CA VAL A 15 -5.99 10.56 36.58
C VAL A 15 -4.55 10.53 36.07
N HIS A 16 -3.83 9.41 36.27
CA HIS A 16 -2.41 9.30 35.97
C HIS A 16 -2.11 8.61 34.63
N HIS A 17 -3.08 7.89 34.03
CA HIS A 17 -2.93 7.17 32.79
C HIS A 17 -4.07 7.53 31.83
N SER A 18 -3.74 7.91 30.61
CA SER A 18 -4.72 8.22 29.56
C SER A 18 -5.30 6.95 28.91
N ASP A 19 -4.56 5.84 28.88
CA ASP A 19 -5.00 4.57 28.31
C ASP A 19 -5.91 3.79 29.28
N PRO A 20 -7.17 3.53 28.91
CA PRO A 20 -8.10 2.73 29.72
C PRO A 20 -7.63 1.29 30.01
N PHE A 21 -6.83 0.68 29.13
CA PHE A 21 -6.26 -0.65 29.35
C PHE A 21 -5.20 -0.59 30.45
N GLU A 22 -4.25 0.35 30.36
CA GLU A 22 -3.20 0.52 31.36
C GLU A 22 -3.78 0.84 32.74
N ASN A 23 -4.82 1.66 32.80
CA ASN A 23 -5.53 1.93 34.05
C ASN A 23 -6.03 0.64 34.71
N LYS A 24 -6.64 -0.24 33.93
CA LYS A 24 -7.16 -1.52 34.48
C LYS A 24 -6.05 -2.51 34.77
N ARG A 25 -4.95 -2.50 34.00
CA ARG A 25 -3.78 -3.34 34.27
C ARG A 25 -3.16 -2.97 35.62
N VAL A 26 -2.90 -1.69 35.88
CA VAL A 26 -2.35 -1.21 37.16
C VAL A 26 -3.31 -1.48 38.32
N LEU A 27 -4.62 -1.33 38.10
CA LEU A 27 -5.62 -1.72 39.10
C LEU A 27 -5.52 -3.21 39.47
N MET A 28 -5.44 -4.08 38.46
CA MET A 28 -5.34 -5.54 38.68
C MET A 28 -4.04 -5.92 39.40
N GLU A 29 -2.90 -5.28 39.07
CA GLU A 29 -1.65 -5.45 39.83
C GLU A 29 -1.84 -5.07 41.31
N THR A 30 -2.47 -3.91 41.56
CA THR A 30 -2.75 -3.43 42.91
C THR A 30 -3.65 -4.41 43.67
N LEU A 31 -4.70 -4.94 43.03
CA LEU A 31 -5.62 -5.89 43.63
C LEU A 31 -4.90 -7.21 43.95
N SER A 32 -4.00 -7.66 43.05
CA SER A 32 -3.18 -8.85 43.27
C SER A 32 -2.27 -8.73 44.48
N ILE A 33 -1.52 -7.63 44.57
CA ILE A 33 -0.61 -7.35 45.70
C ILE A 33 -1.39 -7.23 47.05
N ARG A 34 -2.61 -6.69 47.00
CA ARG A 34 -3.48 -6.51 48.19
C ARG A 34 -4.32 -7.72 48.54
N TRP A 35 -4.11 -8.89 47.93
CA TRP A 35 -4.84 -10.14 48.17
C TRP A 35 -6.35 -10.04 47.96
N LEU A 36 -6.80 -9.19 47.03
CA LEU A 36 -8.22 -8.99 46.70
C LEU A 36 -8.66 -9.86 45.53
N ASP A 37 -8.53 -11.17 45.68
CA ASP A 37 -8.65 -12.18 44.61
C ASP A 37 -9.99 -12.14 43.85
N SER A 38 -11.10 -11.96 44.56
CA SER A 38 -12.43 -11.88 43.95
C SER A 38 -12.54 -10.69 43.00
N SER A 39 -12.01 -9.54 43.40
CA SER A 39 -11.98 -8.32 42.60
C SER A 39 -11.02 -8.46 41.43
N PHE A 40 -9.82 -9.02 41.65
CA PHE A 40 -8.87 -9.33 40.57
C PHE A 40 -9.51 -10.20 39.50
N ASN A 41 -10.05 -11.38 39.87
CA ASN A 41 -10.65 -12.32 38.93
C ASN A 41 -11.81 -11.70 38.14
N LYS A 42 -12.63 -10.86 38.76
CA LYS A 42 -13.71 -10.15 38.10
C LYS A 42 -13.22 -9.19 37.03
N HIS A 43 -12.20 -8.36 37.33
CA HIS A 43 -11.63 -7.41 36.36
C HIS A 43 -10.85 -8.13 35.26
N TYR A 44 -10.07 -9.16 35.61
CA TYR A 44 -9.32 -9.99 34.70
C TYR A 44 -10.24 -10.66 33.68
N GLY A 45 -11.30 -11.36 34.13
CA GLY A 45 -12.25 -12.02 33.23
C GLY A 45 -13.01 -11.06 32.30
N LYS A 46 -13.34 -9.85 32.78
CA LYS A 46 -13.95 -8.81 31.92
C LYS A 46 -12.98 -8.35 30.82
N MET A 47 -11.71 -8.15 31.17
CA MET A 47 -10.72 -7.67 30.22
C MET A 47 -10.41 -8.73 29.16
N LEU A 48 -10.29 -9.99 29.54
CA LEU A 48 -10.11 -11.08 28.57
C LEU A 48 -11.25 -11.12 27.54
N LYS A 49 -12.51 -10.99 27.98
CA LYS A 49 -13.65 -10.95 27.07
C LYS A 49 -13.57 -9.81 26.06
N VAL A 50 -13.13 -8.62 26.50
CA VAL A 50 -12.96 -7.45 25.61
C VAL A 50 -11.88 -7.76 24.55
N ILE A 51 -10.73 -8.32 24.97
CA ILE A 51 -9.64 -8.68 24.06
C ILE A 51 -10.09 -9.75 23.05
N GLU A 52 -10.82 -10.78 23.51
CA GLU A 52 -11.33 -11.84 22.65
C GLU A 52 -12.35 -11.35 21.62
N GLN A 53 -13.17 -10.36 21.96
CA GLN A 53 -14.14 -9.76 21.05
C GLN A 53 -13.50 -8.90 19.97
N GLN A 54 -12.26 -8.46 20.14
CA GLN A 54 -11.55 -7.57 19.25
C GLN A 54 -10.26 -8.21 18.70
N LYS A 55 -10.31 -9.47 18.31
CA LYS A 55 -9.13 -10.26 17.85
C LYS A 55 -8.36 -9.66 16.68
N MET A 56 -9.01 -8.80 15.89
CA MET A 56 -8.43 -8.19 14.69
C MET A 56 -7.66 -6.89 14.96
N LEU A 57 -7.50 -6.48 16.23
CA LEU A 57 -6.69 -5.31 16.59
C LEU A 57 -5.27 -5.75 16.98
N GLN A 58 -4.26 -5.20 16.30
CA GLN A 58 -2.84 -5.42 16.60
C GLN A 58 -2.53 -5.20 18.09
N GLU A 59 -3.08 -4.13 18.68
CA GLU A 59 -2.91 -3.78 20.08
C GLU A 59 -3.36 -4.87 21.06
N ASN A 60 -4.34 -5.69 20.67
CA ASN A 60 -4.85 -6.74 21.53
C ASN A 60 -3.89 -7.95 21.69
N TYR A 61 -2.93 -8.12 20.79
CA TYR A 61 -1.84 -9.07 20.97
C TYR A 61 -0.91 -8.65 22.11
N TYR A 62 -0.59 -7.34 22.18
CA TYR A 62 0.12 -6.77 23.33
C TYR A 62 -0.69 -6.91 24.61
N ARG A 63 -1.95 -6.50 24.59
CA ARG A 63 -2.86 -6.57 25.76
C ARG A 63 -3.02 -8.01 26.25
N GLY A 64 -3.19 -8.97 25.33
CA GLY A 64 -3.27 -10.38 25.67
C GLY A 64 -1.99 -10.91 26.32
N HIS A 65 -0.83 -10.51 25.81
CA HIS A 65 0.46 -10.84 26.42
C HIS A 65 0.59 -10.26 27.84
N MET A 66 0.24 -8.99 28.04
CA MET A 66 0.26 -8.34 29.37
C MET A 66 -0.70 -8.99 30.35
N MET A 67 -1.87 -9.45 29.87
CA MET A 67 -2.79 -10.23 30.72
C MET A 67 -2.20 -11.58 31.14
N ASN A 68 -1.45 -12.25 30.25
CA ASN A 68 -0.77 -13.49 30.62
C ASN A 68 0.34 -13.26 31.67
N ILE A 69 1.06 -12.15 31.61
CA ILE A 69 2.02 -11.73 32.65
C ILE A 69 1.32 -11.54 33.99
N LEU A 70 0.17 -10.85 33.99
CA LEU A 70 -0.63 -10.65 35.21
C LEU A 70 -1.11 -11.97 35.82
N ASP A 71 -1.57 -12.91 35.00
CA ASP A 71 -2.01 -14.24 35.45
C ASP A 71 -0.87 -15.01 36.11
N VAL A 72 0.30 -15.03 35.49
CA VAL A 72 1.50 -15.66 36.04
C VAL A 72 1.91 -15.01 37.36
N THR A 73 1.94 -13.69 37.43
CA THR A 73 2.28 -12.95 38.66
C THR A 73 1.27 -13.24 39.77
N PHE A 74 -0.02 -13.23 39.46
CA PHE A 74 -1.07 -13.56 40.43
C PHE A 74 -0.95 -15.00 40.92
N ALA A 75 -0.72 -15.97 40.02
CA ALA A 75 -0.56 -17.37 40.39
C ALA A 75 0.69 -17.58 41.28
N THR A 76 1.80 -16.89 40.96
CA THR A 76 3.04 -16.97 41.75
C THR A 76 2.80 -16.51 43.20
N TYR A 77 2.16 -15.34 43.39
CA TYR A 77 1.86 -14.85 44.76
C TYR A 77 0.91 -15.73 45.53
N ARG A 78 0.10 -16.57 44.86
CA ARG A 78 -0.88 -17.46 45.48
C ARG A 78 -0.38 -18.91 45.56
N GLN A 79 0.87 -19.18 45.13
CA GLN A 79 1.43 -20.55 45.08
C GLN A 79 0.50 -21.51 44.31
N LYS A 80 -0.17 -20.99 43.25
CA LYS A 80 -1.02 -21.80 42.36
C LYS A 80 -0.21 -22.34 41.19
N GLU A 81 -0.76 -23.31 40.49
CA GLU A 81 -0.17 -23.81 39.24
C GLU A 81 -0.03 -22.69 38.23
N ILE A 82 1.18 -22.55 37.69
CA ILE A 82 1.51 -21.49 36.70
C ILE A 82 1.43 -22.09 35.32
N LYS A 83 0.62 -21.45 34.46
CA LYS A 83 0.47 -21.83 33.04
C LYS A 83 1.44 -21.07 32.14
N TYR A 84 2.74 -21.38 32.26
CA TYR A 84 3.78 -20.73 31.46
C TYR A 84 3.57 -20.89 29.94
N SER A 85 2.91 -21.97 29.49
CA SER A 85 2.60 -22.17 28.07
C SER A 85 1.75 -21.04 27.48
N ARG A 86 0.79 -20.48 28.23
CA ARG A 86 -0.02 -19.34 27.78
C ARG A 86 0.84 -18.08 27.62
N LEU A 87 1.73 -17.83 28.58
CA LEU A 87 2.64 -16.70 28.52
C LEU A 87 3.56 -16.79 27.31
N THR A 88 4.16 -17.97 27.08
CA THR A 88 5.05 -18.22 25.95
C THR A 88 4.33 -18.05 24.61
N VAL A 89 3.18 -18.68 24.44
CA VAL A 89 2.38 -18.59 23.21
C VAL A 89 1.94 -17.15 22.95
N GLY A 90 1.45 -16.44 23.96
CA GLY A 90 1.04 -15.05 23.85
C GLY A 90 2.19 -14.13 23.42
N PHE A 91 3.39 -14.36 23.98
CA PHE A 91 4.59 -13.60 23.58
C PHE A 91 5.01 -13.91 22.14
N ILE A 92 5.02 -15.17 21.74
CA ILE A 92 5.36 -15.58 20.37
C ILE A 92 4.40 -14.92 19.38
N LYS A 93 3.09 -14.97 19.61
CA LYS A 93 2.09 -14.33 18.72
C LYS A 93 2.29 -12.82 18.63
N TYR A 94 2.50 -12.14 19.75
CA TYR A 94 2.79 -10.72 19.80
C TYR A 94 4.07 -10.38 19.02
N PHE A 95 5.17 -11.10 19.27
CA PHE A 95 6.43 -10.92 18.56
C PHE A 95 6.27 -11.12 17.04
N ILE A 96 5.65 -12.23 16.62
CA ILE A 96 5.47 -12.56 15.21
C ILE A 96 4.66 -11.47 14.50
N LEU A 97 3.56 -11.01 15.09
CA LEU A 97 2.75 -9.96 14.49
C LEU A 97 3.55 -8.67 14.25
N HIS A 98 4.29 -8.23 15.27
CA HIS A 98 5.08 -6.99 15.17
C HIS A 98 6.25 -7.10 14.20
N ILE A 99 6.96 -8.23 14.16
CA ILE A 99 8.07 -8.40 13.24
C ILE A 99 7.59 -8.47 11.78
N LEU A 100 6.43 -9.09 11.52
CA LEU A 100 5.81 -9.09 10.20
C LEU A 100 5.45 -7.67 9.74
N ASP A 101 4.84 -6.86 10.61
CA ASP A 101 4.53 -5.46 10.33
C ASP A 101 5.79 -4.64 9.97
N ILE A 102 6.86 -4.83 10.74
CA ILE A 102 8.15 -4.19 10.45
C ILE A 102 8.68 -4.64 9.09
N TYR A 103 8.66 -5.94 8.79
CA TYR A 103 9.16 -6.47 7.52
C TYR A 103 8.37 -5.96 6.32
N ILE A 104 7.05 -5.85 6.42
CA ILE A 104 6.20 -5.27 5.37
C ILE A 104 6.64 -3.81 5.10
N LYS A 105 6.82 -3.01 6.15
CA LYS A 105 7.27 -1.62 6.04
C LYS A 105 8.67 -1.51 5.43
N LEU A 106 9.62 -2.36 5.84
CA LEU A 106 10.96 -2.42 5.27
C LEU A 106 10.94 -2.82 3.78
N ALA A 107 10.12 -3.82 3.42
CA ALA A 107 9.97 -4.28 2.03
C ALA A 107 9.41 -3.16 1.14
N ILE A 108 8.38 -2.47 1.59
CA ILE A 108 7.77 -1.34 0.86
C ILE A 108 8.77 -0.18 0.74
N ASP A 109 9.43 0.21 1.83
CA ASP A 109 10.38 1.34 1.81
C ASP A 109 11.61 1.06 0.93
N SER A 110 12.19 -0.15 1.00
CA SER A 110 13.31 -0.55 0.15
C SER A 110 12.96 -0.55 -1.35
N ARG A 111 11.69 -0.81 -1.67
CA ARG A 111 11.17 -0.78 -3.03
C ARG A 111 11.04 0.63 -3.59
N ILE A 112 10.60 1.57 -2.75
CA ILE A 112 10.30 2.95 -3.14
C ILE A 112 11.55 3.82 -3.08
N ARG A 113 12.35 3.68 -2.02
CA ARG A 113 13.51 4.50 -1.72
C ARG A 113 14.82 3.79 -1.99
N ASN A 114 15.87 4.56 -2.19
CA ASN A 114 17.23 4.02 -2.38
C ASN A 114 17.85 3.59 -1.04
N ARG A 115 17.19 2.67 -0.33
CA ARG A 115 17.62 2.13 0.96
C ARG A 115 17.68 0.61 0.91
N LYS A 116 18.73 0.04 1.53
CA LYS A 116 18.85 -1.40 1.72
C LYS A 116 18.63 -1.71 3.18
N TYR A 117 17.80 -2.70 3.46
CA TYR A 117 17.52 -3.18 4.80
C TYR A 117 17.92 -4.65 4.93
N GLU A 118 18.37 -5.02 6.13
CA GLU A 118 18.54 -6.40 6.52
C GLU A 118 17.25 -6.89 7.19
N PHE A 119 16.79 -8.05 6.77
CA PHE A 119 15.62 -8.71 7.34
C PHE A 119 16.08 -9.77 8.33
N ILE A 120 16.46 -9.33 9.53
CA ILE A 120 16.98 -10.20 10.60
C ILE A 120 15.91 -11.23 10.97
N LEU A 121 16.27 -12.55 10.99
CA LEU A 121 15.38 -13.67 11.30
C LEU A 121 14.17 -13.85 10.33
N LEU A 122 14.23 -13.33 9.12
CA LEU A 122 13.11 -13.48 8.17
C LEU A 122 12.78 -14.95 7.87
N ASN A 123 13.80 -15.76 7.59
CA ASN A 123 13.64 -17.18 7.27
C ASN A 123 13.11 -17.97 8.47
N GLU A 124 13.59 -17.66 9.67
CA GLU A 124 13.17 -18.29 10.92
C GLU A 124 11.71 -17.97 11.23
N VAL A 125 11.32 -16.69 11.09
CA VAL A 125 9.95 -16.22 11.32
C VAL A 125 8.97 -16.85 10.33
N THR A 126 9.28 -16.79 9.04
CA THR A 126 8.43 -17.39 8.00
C THR A 126 8.42 -18.91 8.07
N GLY A 127 9.56 -19.52 8.39
CA GLY A 127 9.69 -20.96 8.65
C GLY A 127 8.85 -21.42 9.85
N LEU A 128 8.86 -20.67 10.94
CA LEU A 128 8.05 -20.95 12.14
C LEU A 128 6.54 -20.92 11.83
N ILE A 129 6.08 -19.91 11.07
CA ILE A 129 4.66 -19.82 10.68
C ILE A 129 4.26 -21.04 9.84
N ASN A 130 5.08 -21.41 8.87
CA ASN A 130 4.79 -22.54 7.97
C ASN A 130 4.87 -23.90 8.65
N SER A 131 5.80 -24.09 9.60
CA SER A 131 5.99 -25.37 10.29
C SER A 131 5.05 -25.58 11.50
N SER A 132 4.40 -24.51 11.96
CA SER A 132 3.56 -24.53 13.16
C SER A 132 2.12 -24.05 12.88
N PRO A 133 1.40 -24.66 11.90
CA PRO A 133 0.05 -24.21 11.53
C PRO A 133 -0.94 -24.28 12.68
N GLY A 134 -0.77 -25.23 13.62
CA GLY A 134 -1.60 -25.31 14.83
C GLY A 134 -1.51 -24.11 15.77
N LEU A 135 -0.46 -23.31 15.63
CA LEU A 135 -0.26 -22.09 16.44
C LEU A 135 -0.83 -20.83 15.77
N PHE A 136 -0.81 -20.77 14.43
CA PHE A 136 -1.08 -19.53 13.69
C PHE A 136 -2.30 -19.56 12.79
N LYS A 137 -2.79 -20.74 12.34
CA LYS A 137 -3.93 -20.85 11.40
C LYS A 137 -5.21 -20.15 11.89
N ASP A 138 -5.42 -20.15 13.21
CA ASP A 138 -6.58 -19.53 13.86
C ASP A 138 -6.28 -18.10 14.36
N GLU A 139 -5.17 -17.51 13.88
CA GLU A 139 -4.76 -16.13 14.17
C GLU A 139 -4.87 -15.28 12.88
N PRO A 140 -6.07 -14.79 12.56
CA PRO A 140 -6.33 -14.19 11.25
C PRO A 140 -5.46 -12.96 10.96
N LEU A 141 -5.16 -12.13 11.96
CA LEU A 141 -4.32 -10.96 11.76
C LEU A 141 -2.86 -11.32 11.46
N ILE A 142 -2.31 -12.36 12.14
CA ILE A 142 -0.96 -12.86 11.84
C ILE A 142 -0.90 -13.43 10.41
N MET A 143 -1.93 -14.19 10.01
CA MET A 143 -1.99 -14.73 8.65
C MET A 143 -2.19 -13.67 7.59
N LEU A 144 -2.95 -12.59 7.87
CA LEU A 144 -3.05 -11.44 7.00
C LEU A 144 -1.68 -10.82 6.74
N TYR A 145 -0.96 -10.47 7.80
CA TYR A 145 0.38 -9.86 7.70
C TYR A 145 1.39 -10.79 7.04
N TYR A 146 1.27 -12.10 7.27
CA TYR A 146 2.09 -13.08 6.55
C TYR A 146 1.83 -13.03 5.04
N HIS A 147 0.56 -13.00 4.58
CA HIS A 147 0.24 -12.90 3.16
C HIS A 147 0.62 -11.55 2.56
N GLU A 148 0.48 -10.46 3.30
CA GLU A 148 0.97 -9.13 2.89
C GLU A 148 2.49 -9.13 2.70
N LEU A 149 3.24 -9.71 3.66
CA LEU A 149 4.68 -9.83 3.56
C LEU A 149 5.09 -10.67 2.35
N MET A 150 4.43 -11.81 2.12
CA MET A 150 4.72 -12.65 0.96
C MET A 150 4.48 -11.89 -0.35
N LEU A 151 3.41 -11.11 -0.45
CA LEU A 151 3.18 -10.26 -1.61
C LEU A 151 4.25 -9.17 -1.77
N ALA A 152 4.64 -8.52 -0.67
CA ALA A 152 5.65 -7.47 -0.68
C ALA A 152 7.05 -7.98 -1.08
N LEU A 153 7.41 -9.22 -0.70
CA LEU A 153 8.72 -9.81 -0.99
C LEU A 153 8.78 -10.48 -2.36
N ASN A 154 7.77 -11.27 -2.71
CA ASN A 154 7.79 -12.11 -3.91
C ASN A 154 7.36 -11.36 -5.17
N GLU A 155 6.47 -10.37 -5.04
CA GLU A 155 5.91 -9.61 -6.17
C GLU A 155 5.34 -10.52 -7.28
N ASP A 156 4.70 -11.64 -6.89
CA ASP A 156 4.12 -12.62 -7.79
C ASP A 156 2.60 -12.73 -7.66
N GLU A 157 1.96 -13.24 -8.72
CA GLU A 157 0.51 -13.39 -8.77
C GLU A 157 -0.03 -14.41 -7.76
N GLY A 158 0.75 -15.45 -7.46
CA GLY A 158 0.34 -16.47 -6.49
C GLY A 158 0.17 -15.86 -5.10
N SER A 159 1.12 -15.02 -4.67
CA SER A 159 1.02 -14.27 -3.41
C SER A 159 -0.13 -13.28 -3.43
N TYR A 160 -0.36 -12.58 -4.55
CA TYR A 160 -1.48 -11.65 -4.71
C TYR A 160 -2.83 -12.35 -4.54
N PHE A 161 -3.08 -13.43 -5.28
CA PHE A 161 -4.38 -14.10 -5.21
C PHE A 161 -4.63 -14.80 -3.88
N LYS A 162 -3.59 -15.27 -3.18
CA LYS A 162 -3.71 -15.75 -1.80
C LYS A 162 -4.16 -14.62 -0.86
N LEU A 163 -3.60 -13.43 -1.00
CA LEU A 163 -4.03 -12.27 -0.20
C LEU A 163 -5.47 -11.85 -0.56
N VAL A 164 -5.87 -11.87 -1.85
CA VAL A 164 -7.26 -11.62 -2.27
C VAL A 164 -8.22 -12.59 -1.61
N GLU A 165 -7.91 -13.89 -1.67
CA GLU A 165 -8.76 -14.93 -1.06
C GLU A 165 -8.88 -14.71 0.45
N PHE A 166 -7.76 -14.47 1.13
CA PHE A 166 -7.73 -14.25 2.56
C PHE A 166 -8.50 -12.98 2.95
N LYS A 167 -8.24 -11.85 2.29
CA LYS A 167 -8.98 -10.60 2.49
C LYS A 167 -10.49 -10.83 2.35
N ASN A 168 -10.93 -11.50 1.29
CA ASN A 168 -12.36 -11.71 1.04
C ASN A 168 -13.05 -12.56 2.12
N LYS A 169 -12.33 -13.50 2.74
CA LYS A 169 -12.84 -14.29 3.87
C LYS A 169 -13.02 -13.46 5.14
N MET A 170 -12.17 -12.45 5.34
CA MET A 170 -12.07 -11.70 6.59
C MET A 170 -12.54 -10.24 6.48
N ILE A 171 -13.02 -9.83 5.31
CA ILE A 171 -13.22 -8.42 4.95
C ILE A 171 -14.14 -7.65 5.90
N ASP A 172 -15.14 -8.32 6.48
CA ASP A 172 -16.10 -7.70 7.39
C ASP A 172 -15.64 -7.75 8.87
N GLU A 173 -14.54 -8.44 9.15
CA GLU A 173 -13.94 -8.57 10.48
C GLU A 173 -12.68 -7.70 10.63
N LEU A 174 -12.07 -7.28 9.51
CA LEU A 174 -10.86 -6.48 9.51
C LEU A 174 -11.11 -5.08 10.10
N ASP A 175 -10.17 -4.63 10.93
CA ASP A 175 -10.13 -3.23 11.32
C ASP A 175 -10.00 -2.34 10.06
N PRO A 176 -10.72 -1.19 10.00
CA PRO A 176 -10.69 -0.33 8.84
C PRO A 176 -9.29 0.13 8.41
N ILE A 177 -8.34 0.30 9.36
CA ILE A 177 -6.95 0.69 9.02
C ILE A 177 -6.20 -0.46 8.36
N GLU A 178 -6.40 -1.70 8.84
CA GLU A 178 -5.81 -2.89 8.24
C GLU A 178 -6.37 -3.11 6.84
N LEU A 179 -7.66 -2.97 6.68
CA LEU A 179 -8.31 -3.05 5.38
C LEU A 179 -7.78 -1.99 4.40
N PHE A 180 -7.55 -0.76 4.86
CA PHE A 180 -6.92 0.30 4.08
C PHE A 180 -5.52 -0.12 3.59
N ASN A 181 -4.67 -0.64 4.48
CA ASN A 181 -3.30 -1.08 4.16
C ASN A 181 -3.30 -2.20 3.11
N VAL A 182 -4.17 -3.19 3.28
CA VAL A 182 -4.35 -4.29 2.31
C VAL A 182 -4.70 -3.76 0.92
N TYR A 183 -5.68 -2.85 0.81
CA TYR A 183 -6.06 -2.29 -0.49
C TYR A 183 -4.92 -1.50 -1.14
N ILE A 184 -4.16 -0.74 -0.36
CA ILE A 184 -3.00 0.01 -0.88
C ILE A 184 -1.93 -0.95 -1.40
N LEU A 185 -1.59 -2.00 -0.65
CA LEU A 185 -0.59 -2.99 -1.06
C LEU A 185 -1.03 -3.72 -2.34
N MET A 186 -2.28 -4.18 -2.39
CA MET A 186 -2.85 -4.86 -3.57
C MET A 186 -2.91 -3.92 -4.79
N GLY A 187 -3.31 -2.65 -4.59
CA GLY A 187 -3.33 -1.64 -5.64
C GLY A 187 -1.95 -1.36 -6.22
N ASN A 188 -0.93 -1.27 -5.37
CA ASN A 188 0.46 -1.10 -5.79
C ASN A 188 0.96 -2.30 -6.59
N PHE A 189 0.59 -3.52 -6.20
CA PHE A 189 0.90 -4.72 -6.98
C PHE A 189 0.24 -4.71 -8.36
N CYS A 190 -1.02 -4.31 -8.46
CA CYS A 190 -1.68 -4.16 -9.76
C CYS A 190 -0.94 -3.18 -10.68
N ILE A 191 -0.51 -2.01 -10.16
CA ILE A 191 0.29 -1.04 -10.91
C ILE A 191 1.61 -1.67 -11.37
N PHE A 192 2.29 -2.41 -10.49
CA PHE A 192 3.51 -3.12 -10.85
C PHE A 192 3.29 -4.12 -11.99
N MET A 193 2.19 -4.86 -11.99
CA MET A 193 1.84 -5.78 -13.08
C MET A 193 1.45 -5.06 -14.38
N GLN A 194 0.82 -3.88 -14.28
CA GLN A 194 0.57 -3.01 -15.44
C GLN A 194 1.89 -2.55 -16.10
N ASP A 195 2.89 -2.18 -15.30
CA ASP A 195 4.23 -1.82 -15.79
C ASP A 195 4.97 -3.03 -16.42
N ARG A 196 4.64 -4.25 -16.02
CA ARG A 196 5.09 -5.47 -16.70
C ARG A 196 4.39 -5.69 -18.05
N GLY A 197 3.30 -5.01 -18.29
CA GLY A 197 2.51 -5.12 -19.52
C GLY A 197 1.32 -6.07 -19.40
N GLU A 198 1.00 -6.53 -18.20
CA GLU A 198 -0.12 -7.41 -17.90
C GLU A 198 -1.45 -6.66 -17.93
N LYS A 199 -2.11 -6.67 -19.11
CA LYS A 199 -3.31 -5.86 -19.37
C LYS A 199 -4.48 -6.13 -18.41
N ARG A 200 -4.66 -7.39 -17.99
CA ARG A 200 -5.74 -7.79 -17.08
C ARG A 200 -5.70 -7.07 -15.72
N PHE A 201 -4.52 -6.60 -15.31
CA PHE A 201 -4.38 -5.89 -14.03
C PHE A 201 -4.90 -4.44 -14.06
N TYR A 202 -5.25 -3.90 -15.24
CA TYR A 202 -6.02 -2.65 -15.32
C TYR A 202 -7.47 -2.86 -14.84
N ASP A 203 -8.13 -3.92 -15.31
CA ASP A 203 -9.49 -4.28 -14.91
C ASP A 203 -9.52 -4.76 -13.45
N GLU A 204 -8.53 -5.58 -13.05
CA GLU A 204 -8.40 -6.07 -11.67
C GLU A 204 -8.24 -4.90 -10.69
N LYS A 205 -7.36 -3.94 -11.00
CA LYS A 205 -7.20 -2.74 -10.19
C LYS A 205 -8.49 -1.90 -10.16
N PHE A 206 -9.18 -1.76 -11.28
CA PHE A 206 -10.42 -0.99 -11.31
C PHE A 206 -11.51 -1.64 -10.46
N ARG A 207 -11.59 -2.98 -10.46
CA ARG A 207 -12.47 -3.73 -9.55
C ARG A 207 -12.12 -3.47 -8.08
N LEU A 208 -10.84 -3.51 -7.76
CA LEU A 208 -10.31 -3.22 -6.43
C LEU A 208 -10.61 -1.78 -6.00
N ASP A 209 -10.38 -0.80 -6.88
CA ASP A 209 -10.65 0.62 -6.64
C ASP A 209 -12.14 0.88 -6.37
N LYS A 210 -13.04 0.23 -7.13
CA LYS A 210 -14.49 0.33 -6.88
C LYS A 210 -14.88 -0.22 -5.51
N GLU A 211 -14.31 -1.36 -5.13
CA GLU A 211 -14.58 -1.96 -3.82
C GLU A 211 -14.04 -1.06 -2.68
N PHE A 212 -12.82 -0.54 -2.82
CA PHE A 212 -12.19 0.40 -1.90
C PHE A 212 -13.07 1.64 -1.65
N ILE A 213 -13.60 2.24 -2.73
CA ILE A 213 -14.47 3.43 -2.65
C ILE A 213 -15.85 3.06 -2.08
N ALA A 214 -16.47 1.97 -2.56
CA ALA A 214 -17.82 1.56 -2.12
C ALA A 214 -17.87 1.21 -0.62
N ARG A 215 -16.79 0.65 -0.08
CA ARG A 215 -16.66 0.35 1.36
C ARG A 215 -16.23 1.55 2.20
N ASN A 216 -16.01 2.71 1.59
CA ASN A 216 -15.55 3.93 2.27
C ASN A 216 -14.28 3.69 3.13
N VAL A 217 -13.38 2.83 2.67
CA VAL A 217 -12.20 2.39 3.43
C VAL A 217 -11.27 3.55 3.74
N PHE A 218 -11.24 4.58 2.91
CA PHE A 218 -10.41 5.76 3.11
C PHE A 218 -10.89 6.69 4.24
N SER A 219 -12.08 6.48 4.82
CA SER A 219 -12.60 7.29 5.94
C SER A 219 -11.76 7.17 7.23
N VAL A 220 -10.85 6.22 7.30
CA VAL A 220 -9.93 6.03 8.43
C VAL A 220 -8.82 7.08 8.49
N VAL A 221 -8.59 7.80 7.40
CA VAL A 221 -7.60 8.87 7.31
C VAL A 221 -8.28 10.23 7.19
N GLN A 222 -7.67 11.26 7.76
CA GLN A 222 -8.18 12.62 7.64
C GLN A 222 -8.18 13.12 6.20
N PHE A 223 -7.12 12.81 5.46
CA PHE A 223 -6.98 13.12 4.04
C PHE A 223 -6.46 11.89 3.29
N ILE A 224 -7.02 11.62 2.11
CA ILE A 224 -6.47 10.63 1.18
C ILE A 224 -5.12 11.16 0.67
N GLN A 225 -4.10 10.31 0.69
CA GLN A 225 -2.85 10.62 0.01
C GLN A 225 -3.13 10.87 -1.48
N TYR A 226 -2.68 12.01 -2.00
CA TYR A 226 -2.97 12.40 -3.38
C TYR A 226 -2.39 11.41 -4.42
N GLN A 227 -1.34 10.65 -4.09
CA GLN A 227 -0.83 9.56 -4.92
C GLN A 227 -1.87 8.45 -5.11
N VAL A 228 -2.57 8.07 -4.05
CA VAL A 228 -3.65 7.08 -4.09
C VAL A 228 -4.81 7.60 -4.93
N PHE A 229 -5.22 8.85 -4.71
CA PHE A 229 -6.27 9.50 -5.46
C PHE A 229 -5.99 9.52 -6.97
N ILE A 230 -4.77 9.93 -7.35
CA ILE A 230 -4.30 9.93 -8.74
C ILE A 230 -4.33 8.51 -9.32
N ALA A 231 -3.83 7.52 -8.59
CA ALA A 231 -3.75 6.14 -9.06
C ALA A 231 -5.14 5.53 -9.33
N VAL A 232 -6.13 5.81 -8.48
CA VAL A 232 -7.53 5.40 -8.68
C VAL A 232 -8.11 6.06 -9.94
N PHE A 233 -7.94 7.38 -10.08
CA PHE A 233 -8.48 8.12 -11.22
C PHE A 233 -7.86 7.70 -12.54
N VAL A 234 -6.53 7.67 -12.61
CA VAL A 234 -5.78 7.33 -13.83
C VAL A 234 -6.07 5.91 -14.28
N ASN A 235 -6.25 4.98 -13.36
CA ASN A 235 -6.64 3.62 -13.70
C ASN A 235 -8.04 3.58 -14.32
N ALA A 236 -9.02 4.29 -13.75
CA ALA A 236 -10.38 4.38 -14.31
C ALA A 236 -10.38 4.96 -15.72
N VAL A 237 -9.59 6.02 -15.97
CA VAL A 237 -9.39 6.59 -17.31
C VAL A 237 -8.75 5.57 -18.25
N SER A 238 -7.77 4.79 -17.79
CA SER A 238 -7.05 3.77 -18.59
C SER A 238 -7.96 2.65 -19.07
N VAL A 239 -8.96 2.26 -18.28
CA VAL A 239 -10.00 1.28 -18.65
C VAL A 239 -11.21 1.92 -19.34
N LYS A 240 -11.13 3.21 -19.71
CA LYS A 240 -12.17 4.00 -20.41
C LYS A 240 -13.45 4.24 -19.62
N GLU A 241 -13.39 4.08 -18.32
CA GLU A 241 -14.52 4.36 -17.40
C GLU A 241 -14.59 5.86 -17.04
N HIS A 242 -14.62 6.71 -18.06
CA HIS A 242 -14.55 8.16 -17.97
C HIS A 242 -15.66 8.77 -17.09
N LYS A 243 -16.89 8.28 -17.21
CA LYS A 243 -18.03 8.76 -16.40
C LYS A 243 -17.83 8.44 -14.92
N TRP A 244 -17.27 7.27 -14.60
CA TRP A 244 -16.94 6.89 -13.24
C TRP A 244 -15.81 7.75 -12.69
N ALA A 245 -14.75 7.98 -13.48
CA ALA A 245 -13.63 8.80 -13.09
C ALA A 245 -14.04 10.24 -12.74
N LEU A 246 -14.86 10.88 -13.54
CA LEU A 246 -15.36 12.23 -13.25
C LEU A 246 -16.21 12.27 -11.97
N ARG A 247 -17.14 11.32 -11.80
CA ARG A 247 -17.90 11.20 -10.54
C ARG A 247 -17.02 10.95 -9.33
N PHE A 248 -15.92 10.18 -9.49
CA PHE A 248 -14.98 9.94 -8.41
C PHE A 248 -14.35 11.25 -7.92
N ILE A 249 -13.90 12.15 -8.82
CA ILE A 249 -13.39 13.48 -8.42
C ILE A 249 -14.50 14.26 -7.68
N GLU A 250 -15.66 14.44 -8.31
CA GLU A 250 -16.77 15.24 -7.76
C GLU A 250 -17.17 14.79 -6.35
N SER A 251 -17.18 13.47 -6.10
CA SER A 251 -17.59 12.90 -4.82
C SER A 251 -16.50 12.86 -3.76
N ASN A 252 -15.21 12.89 -4.14
CA ASN A 252 -14.12 12.58 -3.21
C ASN A 252 -13.02 13.66 -3.14
N GLU A 253 -13.03 14.73 -3.95
CA GLU A 253 -11.99 15.75 -3.93
C GLU A 253 -11.87 16.51 -2.59
N GLN A 254 -12.93 16.56 -1.79
CA GLN A 254 -12.91 17.14 -0.43
C GLN A 254 -12.10 16.27 0.57
N MET A 255 -11.81 15.02 0.24
CA MET A 255 -10.96 14.14 1.04
C MET A 255 -9.46 14.38 0.77
N LEU A 256 -9.11 15.25 -0.17
CA LEU A 256 -7.73 15.68 -0.39
C LEU A 256 -7.35 16.79 0.58
N ASP A 257 -6.07 16.80 0.98
CA ASP A 257 -5.50 17.93 1.68
C ASP A 257 -5.74 19.21 0.86
N PRO A 258 -6.28 20.29 1.47
CA PRO A 258 -6.55 21.55 0.78
C PRO A 258 -5.34 22.09 -0.01
N ALA A 259 -4.12 21.93 0.51
CA ALA A 259 -2.88 22.36 -0.18
C ALA A 259 -2.59 21.51 -1.43
N ALA A 260 -2.98 20.22 -1.41
CA ALA A 260 -2.76 19.30 -2.52
C ALA A 260 -3.90 19.26 -3.54
N LYS A 261 -5.12 19.65 -3.14
CA LYS A 261 -6.34 19.49 -3.93
C LYS A 261 -6.23 20.00 -5.36
N LYS A 262 -5.83 21.26 -5.51
CA LYS A 262 -5.81 21.94 -6.82
C LYS A 262 -4.90 21.25 -7.83
N TYR A 263 -3.67 20.91 -7.46
CA TYR A 263 -2.74 20.27 -8.39
C TYR A 263 -3.06 18.80 -8.64
N THR A 264 -3.62 18.11 -7.64
CA THR A 264 -4.07 16.71 -7.79
C THR A 264 -5.22 16.60 -8.79
N THR A 265 -6.28 17.39 -8.62
CA THR A 265 -7.41 17.40 -9.54
C THR A 265 -7.02 17.88 -10.94
N SER A 266 -6.10 18.87 -11.04
CA SER A 266 -5.57 19.31 -12.31
C SER A 266 -4.78 18.22 -13.05
N TYR A 267 -3.98 17.42 -12.34
CA TYR A 267 -3.27 16.29 -12.95
C TYR A 267 -4.26 15.22 -13.43
N CYS A 268 -5.25 14.87 -12.61
CA CYS A 268 -6.31 13.95 -13.01
C CYS A 268 -7.04 14.40 -14.28
N MET A 269 -7.42 15.68 -14.33
CA MET A 269 -8.08 16.23 -15.51
C MET A 269 -7.14 16.27 -16.74
N ALA A 270 -5.84 16.46 -16.55
CA ALA A 270 -4.87 16.35 -17.64
C ALA A 270 -4.82 14.95 -18.26
N GLU A 271 -4.80 13.89 -17.42
CA GLU A 271 -4.87 12.50 -17.91
C GLU A 271 -6.20 12.21 -18.62
N TYR A 272 -7.31 12.75 -18.10
CA TYR A 272 -8.62 12.63 -18.74
C TYR A 272 -8.63 13.26 -20.14
N TYR A 273 -8.21 14.54 -20.29
CA TYR A 273 -8.16 15.21 -21.58
C TYR A 273 -7.16 14.57 -22.54
N PHE A 274 -6.03 14.08 -22.03
CA PHE A 274 -5.08 13.30 -22.82
C PHE A 274 -5.73 12.03 -23.39
N SER A 275 -6.52 11.32 -22.61
CA SER A 275 -7.21 10.11 -23.03
C SER A 275 -8.24 10.36 -24.14
N LEU A 276 -8.78 11.58 -24.21
CA LEU A 276 -9.70 12.05 -25.25
C LEU A 276 -8.99 12.65 -26.47
N GLY A 277 -7.64 12.73 -26.47
CA GLY A 277 -6.87 13.39 -27.53
C GLY A 277 -6.90 14.93 -27.49
N ASN A 278 -7.46 15.54 -26.44
CA ASN A 278 -7.49 17.00 -26.27
C ASN A 278 -6.21 17.47 -25.58
N TYR A 279 -5.12 17.48 -26.33
CA TYR A 279 -3.77 17.80 -25.82
C TYR A 279 -3.64 19.24 -25.34
N SER A 280 -4.34 20.19 -25.97
CA SER A 280 -4.31 21.60 -25.57
C SER A 280 -4.86 21.80 -24.15
N GLU A 281 -6.05 21.25 -23.87
CA GLU A 281 -6.64 21.37 -22.55
C GLU A 281 -5.85 20.54 -21.50
N ALA A 282 -5.32 19.38 -21.90
CA ALA A 282 -4.47 18.58 -21.05
C ALA A 282 -3.19 19.34 -20.60
N LEU A 283 -2.49 20.04 -21.52
CA LEU A 283 -1.34 20.87 -21.20
C LEU A 283 -1.70 22.05 -20.30
N LYS A 284 -2.85 22.69 -20.55
CA LYS A 284 -3.38 23.77 -19.70
C LYS A 284 -3.67 23.28 -18.27
N GLN A 285 -4.17 22.05 -18.09
CA GLN A 285 -4.33 21.48 -16.76
C GLN A 285 -2.98 21.19 -16.12
N LEU A 286 -2.02 20.61 -16.85
CA LEU A 286 -0.67 20.33 -16.32
C LEU A 286 0.10 21.60 -15.91
N SER A 287 -0.16 22.75 -16.52
CA SER A 287 0.50 24.01 -16.11
C SER A 287 0.14 24.45 -14.69
N LYS A 288 -0.92 23.90 -14.09
CA LYS A 288 -1.36 24.17 -12.72
C LYS A 288 -0.77 23.19 -11.69
N VAL A 289 -0.04 22.16 -12.18
CA VAL A 289 0.50 21.08 -11.33
C VAL A 289 1.86 21.50 -10.79
N ASN A 290 2.08 21.27 -9.49
CA ASN A 290 3.36 21.46 -8.82
C ASN A 290 3.57 20.34 -7.78
N PHE A 291 4.06 19.20 -8.22
CA PHE A 291 4.37 18.10 -7.32
C PHE A 291 5.71 18.30 -6.62
N GLU A 292 5.78 17.96 -5.34
CA GLU A 292 7.03 17.95 -4.57
C GLU A 292 7.78 16.63 -4.72
N PHE A 293 7.06 15.49 -4.75
CA PHE A 293 7.65 14.16 -4.84
C PHE A 293 8.23 13.86 -6.22
N SER A 294 9.46 13.39 -6.25
CA SER A 294 10.22 13.08 -7.48
C SER A 294 9.51 12.13 -8.42
N GLN A 295 8.85 11.09 -7.88
CA GLN A 295 8.11 10.13 -8.69
C GLN A 295 6.95 10.78 -9.44
N LEU A 296 6.18 11.68 -8.80
CA LEU A 296 5.07 12.37 -9.44
C LEU A 296 5.56 13.42 -10.44
N LYS A 297 6.67 14.10 -10.15
CA LYS A 297 7.34 14.95 -11.15
C LYS A 297 7.71 14.17 -12.41
N GLN A 298 8.14 12.91 -12.24
CA GLN A 298 8.47 12.07 -13.39
C GLN A 298 7.21 11.60 -14.13
N LEU A 299 6.12 11.29 -13.44
CA LEU A 299 4.83 10.99 -14.08
C LEU A 299 4.30 12.16 -14.87
N GLU A 300 4.37 13.38 -14.34
CA GLU A 300 4.01 14.62 -15.05
C GLU A 300 4.81 14.79 -16.33
N LYS A 301 6.14 14.59 -16.27
CA LYS A 301 7.01 14.67 -17.45
C LYS A 301 6.70 13.58 -18.46
N ASN A 302 6.46 12.36 -18.00
CA ASN A 302 6.07 11.27 -18.89
C ASN A 302 4.76 11.58 -19.62
N LEU A 303 3.78 12.19 -18.95
CA LEU A 303 2.54 12.63 -19.58
C LEU A 303 2.79 13.73 -20.62
N LYS A 304 3.61 14.74 -20.31
CA LYS A 304 4.02 15.77 -21.28
C LYS A 304 4.72 15.17 -22.51
N LEU A 305 5.62 14.22 -22.29
CA LEU A 305 6.29 13.50 -23.39
C LEU A 305 5.28 12.81 -24.31
N LYS A 306 4.31 12.08 -23.73
CA LYS A 306 3.25 11.43 -24.50
C LYS A 306 2.43 12.44 -25.30
N MET A 307 2.07 13.58 -24.72
CA MET A 307 1.31 14.62 -25.39
C MET A 307 2.09 15.27 -26.53
N TYR A 308 3.35 15.63 -26.32
CA TYR A 308 4.19 16.23 -27.36
C TYR A 308 4.41 15.28 -28.53
N PHE A 309 4.57 13.99 -28.26
CA PHE A 309 4.64 12.98 -29.31
C PHE A 309 3.34 12.91 -30.11
N ASP A 310 2.20 12.80 -29.45
CA ASP A 310 0.89 12.62 -30.07
C ASP A 310 0.40 13.87 -30.80
N SER A 311 0.89 15.06 -30.43
CA SER A 311 0.63 16.34 -31.13
C SER A 311 1.70 16.71 -32.15
N ALA A 312 2.66 15.82 -32.45
CA ALA A 312 3.79 16.06 -33.34
C ALA A 312 4.66 17.28 -32.96
N ALA A 313 4.64 17.70 -31.68
CA ALA A 313 5.46 18.80 -31.14
C ALA A 313 6.87 18.28 -30.79
N TYR A 314 7.62 17.84 -31.81
CA TYR A 314 8.86 17.06 -31.64
C TYR A 314 9.98 17.86 -30.97
N GLU A 315 10.14 19.17 -31.23
CA GLU A 315 11.14 19.99 -30.57
C GLU A 315 10.90 20.05 -29.04
N SER A 316 9.64 20.27 -28.65
CA SER A 316 9.23 20.24 -27.23
C SER A 316 9.45 18.87 -26.61
N ALA A 317 9.21 17.81 -27.39
CA ALA A 317 9.45 16.42 -26.95
C ALA A 317 10.93 16.16 -26.68
N PHE A 318 11.85 16.56 -27.56
CA PHE A 318 13.30 16.43 -27.35
C PHE A 318 13.79 17.24 -26.14
N SER A 319 13.34 18.48 -26.00
CA SER A 319 13.68 19.31 -24.83
C SER A 319 13.22 18.67 -23.51
N MET A 320 11.99 18.16 -23.47
CA MET A 320 11.43 17.50 -22.30
C MET A 320 12.13 16.17 -22.01
N LEU A 321 12.50 15.40 -23.04
CA LEU A 321 13.26 14.15 -22.91
C LEU A 321 14.60 14.39 -22.23
N ASP A 322 15.36 15.40 -22.70
CA ASP A 322 16.66 15.79 -22.13
C ASP A 322 16.51 16.22 -20.66
N ALA A 323 15.52 17.09 -20.38
CA ALA A 323 15.21 17.52 -19.01
C ALA A 323 14.84 16.34 -18.09
N SER A 324 14.09 15.34 -18.59
CA SER A 324 13.71 14.15 -17.84
C SER A 324 14.92 13.26 -17.53
N LYS A 325 15.80 13.04 -18.51
CA LYS A 325 17.05 12.27 -18.32
C LYS A 325 17.97 12.94 -17.29
N LYS A 326 18.16 14.26 -17.39
CA LYS A 326 18.99 15.03 -16.45
C LYS A 326 18.43 14.99 -15.01
N GLN A 327 17.12 15.14 -14.86
CA GLN A 327 16.48 15.05 -13.54
C GLN A 327 16.66 13.65 -12.93
N LEU A 328 16.39 12.59 -13.71
CA LEU A 328 16.45 11.22 -13.24
C LEU A 328 17.90 10.83 -12.84
N ALA A 329 18.91 11.34 -13.56
CA ALA A 329 20.31 11.13 -13.22
C ALA A 329 20.72 11.80 -11.89
N ARG A 330 20.11 12.94 -11.54
CA ARG A 330 20.39 13.68 -10.30
C ARG A 330 19.58 13.20 -9.10
N GLU A 331 18.53 12.40 -9.33
CA GLU A 331 17.65 11.91 -8.28
C GLU A 331 18.40 10.94 -7.36
N LYS A 332 18.33 11.14 -6.03
CA LYS A 332 19.02 10.30 -5.03
C LYS A 332 18.10 9.50 -4.13
N GLU A 333 16.89 10.00 -3.92
CA GLU A 333 15.91 9.40 -3.00
C GLU A 333 15.14 8.22 -3.62
N MET A 334 14.97 8.25 -4.95
CA MET A 334 14.28 7.21 -5.69
C MET A 334 15.13 5.94 -5.76
N SER A 335 14.54 4.78 -5.51
CA SER A 335 15.25 3.50 -5.63
C SER A 335 15.75 3.27 -7.05
N GLN A 336 16.87 2.53 -7.19
CA GLN A 336 17.41 2.20 -8.51
C GLN A 336 16.37 1.44 -9.35
N LYS A 337 15.60 0.54 -8.74
CA LYS A 337 14.52 -0.20 -9.41
C LYS A 337 13.51 0.76 -10.09
N ILE A 338 13.06 1.79 -9.39
CA ILE A 338 12.12 2.77 -9.95
C ILE A 338 12.77 3.67 -11.00
N LYS A 339 14.03 4.07 -10.80
CA LYS A 339 14.79 4.81 -11.82
C LYS A 339 14.88 4.02 -13.13
N ASP A 340 15.20 2.73 -13.04
CA ASP A 340 15.31 1.86 -14.20
C ASP A 340 13.99 1.76 -14.97
N LEU A 341 12.83 1.73 -14.30
CA LEU A 341 11.53 1.76 -14.95
C LEU A 341 11.37 3.00 -15.86
N HIS A 342 11.75 4.16 -15.34
CA HIS A 342 11.65 5.42 -16.10
C HIS A 342 12.74 5.54 -17.18
N GLN A 343 13.98 5.11 -16.90
CA GLN A 343 15.07 5.14 -17.88
C GLN A 343 14.77 4.25 -19.10
N ARG A 344 14.18 3.07 -18.90
CA ARG A 344 13.74 2.20 -20.00
C ARG A 344 12.67 2.87 -20.85
N PHE A 345 11.68 3.53 -20.23
CA PHE A 345 10.69 4.31 -20.98
C PHE A 345 11.36 5.41 -21.81
N LEU A 346 12.22 6.24 -21.22
CA LEU A 346 12.89 7.33 -21.94
C LEU A 346 13.78 6.83 -23.07
N LYS A 347 14.44 5.66 -22.92
CA LYS A 347 15.24 5.00 -23.96
C LYS A 347 14.39 4.65 -25.19
N TYR A 348 13.29 3.95 -24.98
CA TYR A 348 12.43 3.50 -26.09
C TYR A 348 11.62 4.66 -26.68
N TYR A 349 11.22 5.62 -25.85
CA TYR A 349 10.60 6.87 -26.30
C TYR A 349 11.52 7.65 -27.25
N GLU A 350 12.81 7.75 -26.93
CA GLU A 350 13.80 8.43 -27.80
C GLU A 350 13.93 7.78 -29.16
N ILE A 351 13.95 6.43 -29.22
CA ILE A 351 14.02 5.70 -30.49
C ILE A 351 12.80 6.03 -31.35
N LEU A 352 11.60 5.98 -30.77
CA LEU A 352 10.37 6.33 -31.48
C LEU A 352 10.37 7.80 -31.92
N LEU A 353 10.75 8.70 -31.04
CA LEU A 353 10.77 10.15 -31.33
C LEU A 353 11.70 10.47 -32.48
N LYS A 354 12.90 9.89 -32.54
CA LYS A 354 13.84 10.08 -33.65
C LYS A 354 13.28 9.56 -34.97
N ALA A 355 12.64 8.40 -34.96
CA ALA A 355 12.04 7.83 -36.17
C ALA A 355 10.92 8.70 -36.71
N GLU A 356 9.99 9.16 -35.88
CA GLU A 356 8.86 9.99 -36.31
C GLU A 356 9.30 11.40 -36.73
N SER A 357 10.24 12.01 -36.00
CA SER A 357 10.69 13.39 -36.29
C SER A 357 11.55 13.51 -37.54
N SER A 358 12.30 12.46 -37.90
CA SER A 358 13.15 12.46 -39.12
C SER A 358 12.40 12.15 -40.41
N GLY A 359 11.11 11.76 -40.32
CA GLY A 359 10.35 11.22 -41.44
C GLY A 359 10.87 9.87 -41.98
N SER A 360 11.89 9.35 -41.32
CA SER A 360 12.51 8.05 -41.64
C SER A 360 11.66 6.95 -41.01
N ARG A 361 10.67 6.46 -41.73
CA ARG A 361 9.77 5.40 -41.22
C ARG A 361 10.59 4.17 -40.87
N LEU A 362 10.38 3.66 -39.66
CA LEU A 362 10.89 2.33 -39.27
C LEU A 362 10.35 1.27 -40.25
N SER A 363 11.22 0.36 -40.72
CA SER A 363 10.76 -0.77 -41.53
C SER A 363 9.85 -1.68 -40.70
N GLY A 364 9.00 -2.48 -41.34
CA GLY A 364 8.16 -3.45 -40.66
C GLY A 364 8.98 -4.45 -39.82
N THR A 365 10.20 -4.79 -40.26
CA THR A 365 11.16 -5.60 -39.51
C THR A 365 11.68 -4.91 -38.31
N ASP A 366 12.07 -3.62 -38.38
CA ASP A 366 12.54 -2.82 -37.24
C ASP A 366 11.44 -2.64 -36.19
N ILE A 367 10.20 -2.39 -36.60
CA ILE A 367 9.04 -2.28 -35.73
C ILE A 367 8.82 -3.58 -34.94
N SER A 368 8.79 -4.72 -35.67
CA SER A 368 8.58 -6.04 -35.09
C SER A 368 9.70 -6.40 -34.10
N GLU A 369 10.95 -6.09 -34.44
CA GLU A 369 12.09 -6.31 -33.55
C GLU A 369 12.00 -5.42 -32.30
N LEU A 370 11.68 -4.14 -32.45
CA LEU A 370 11.52 -3.22 -31.35
C LEU A 370 10.36 -3.61 -30.43
N GLN A 371 9.22 -4.03 -31.00
CA GLN A 371 8.11 -4.58 -30.22
C GLN A 371 8.52 -5.81 -29.41
N ASN A 372 9.29 -6.74 -30.02
CA ASN A 372 9.76 -7.94 -29.34
C ASN A 372 10.74 -7.61 -28.21
N ARG A 373 11.65 -6.64 -28.42
CA ARG A 373 12.56 -6.17 -27.38
C ARG A 373 11.79 -5.53 -26.21
N ILE A 374 10.82 -4.66 -26.49
CA ILE A 374 9.96 -4.02 -25.47
C ILE A 374 9.16 -5.08 -24.70
N LYS A 375 8.60 -6.09 -25.39
CA LYS A 375 7.85 -7.18 -24.74
C LYS A 375 8.72 -8.02 -23.80
N LYS A 376 9.97 -8.30 -24.20
CA LYS A 376 10.94 -9.08 -23.40
C LYS A 376 11.53 -8.32 -22.22
N GLU A 377 11.58 -6.99 -22.28
CA GLU A 377 12.00 -6.19 -21.12
C GLU A 377 11.04 -6.43 -19.96
N GLU A 378 11.57 -6.64 -18.75
CA GLU A 378 10.73 -6.95 -17.60
C GLU A 378 9.75 -5.83 -17.31
N ASN A 379 10.15 -4.82 -16.60
CA ASN A 379 9.25 -3.76 -16.14
C ASN A 379 9.73 -2.39 -16.62
N PHE A 380 8.84 -1.56 -17.13
CA PHE A 380 9.08 -0.14 -17.28
C PHE A 380 7.78 0.66 -17.47
N SER A 381 7.82 1.93 -17.06
CA SER A 381 6.67 2.83 -17.09
C SER A 381 6.15 3.05 -18.51
N ASN A 382 4.84 3.13 -18.67
CA ASN A 382 4.16 3.41 -19.95
C ASN A 382 4.45 2.41 -21.08
N LYS A 383 4.78 1.15 -20.77
CA LYS A 383 5.07 0.08 -21.73
C LYS A 383 3.95 -0.09 -22.77
N GLN A 384 2.69 -0.12 -22.30
CA GLN A 384 1.53 -0.27 -23.16
C GLN A 384 1.35 0.90 -24.14
N TRP A 385 1.63 2.13 -23.71
CA TRP A 385 1.58 3.30 -24.58
C TRP A 385 2.60 3.16 -25.74
N LEU A 386 3.86 2.80 -25.44
CA LEU A 386 4.89 2.58 -26.47
C LEU A 386 4.47 1.48 -27.46
N LEU A 387 3.99 0.33 -26.98
CA LEU A 387 3.52 -0.76 -27.83
C LEU A 387 2.34 -0.33 -28.72
N SER A 388 1.44 0.51 -28.19
CA SER A 388 0.30 1.03 -28.97
C SER A 388 0.74 1.96 -30.09
N LYS A 389 1.81 2.75 -29.89
CA LYS A 389 2.36 3.63 -30.93
C LYS A 389 3.02 2.82 -32.06
N LEU A 390 3.85 1.85 -31.69
CA LEU A 390 4.47 0.95 -32.67
C LEU A 390 3.44 0.18 -33.51
N ALA A 391 2.34 -0.26 -32.91
CA ALA A 391 1.27 -0.94 -33.65
C ALA A 391 0.57 -0.02 -34.67
N LYS A 392 0.40 1.27 -34.34
CA LYS A 392 -0.17 2.26 -35.28
C LYS A 392 0.77 2.57 -36.43
N THR A 393 2.08 2.69 -36.17
CA THR A 393 3.09 2.90 -37.21
C THR A 393 3.12 1.74 -38.18
N GLU A 394 2.99 0.48 -37.69
CA GLU A 394 2.92 -0.73 -38.56
C GLU A 394 1.71 -0.72 -39.49
N SER A 395 0.53 -0.27 -39.00
CA SER A 395 -0.70 -0.23 -39.83
C SER A 395 -0.68 0.84 -40.91
N HIS A 396 0.19 1.83 -40.85
CA HIS A 396 0.37 2.88 -41.86
C HIS A 396 1.47 2.52 -42.88
N THR A 397 2.18 1.41 -42.65
CA THR A 397 3.27 0.93 -43.52
C THR A 397 2.82 -0.23 -44.42
N ARG A 398 1.66 -0.82 -44.13
CA ARG A 398 0.94 -1.78 -45.00
C ARG A 398 -0.06 -1.04 -45.88
#